data_73ef3635fe2f4a217ccf7818734e89fa
#
_entry.id   73ef3635fe2f4a217ccf7818734e89fa
#
_cell.length_a   1.000
_cell.length_b   1.000
_cell.length_c   1.000
_cell.angle_alpha   90.00
_cell.angle_beta   90.00
_cell.angle_gamma   90.00
#
_symmetry.space_group_name_H-M   'P 1'
#
loop_
_entity.id
_entity.type
_entity.pdbx_description
1 polymer ?
#
loop_
_entity_poly.entity_id
_entity_poly.type
_entity_poly.pdbx_seq_one_letter_code
_entity_poly.pdbx_strand_id
1 'polypeptide(L)'
;DETGVVQDDTRIKYFSEHIAEMKKAVDEDGVTLMGYCPWGPIDLVSASTGEMEKRYGFIYVDKNNQGKGTLKRVPKKSFYWYQKVIKTNGEDYSIE
;
A
#
# COMPACT_ATOMS: atom_id res chain seq x y z
N ASP A 1 12.39 9.76 4.32
CA ASP A 1 13.49 9.86 5.29
C ASP A 1 14.79 10.31 4.61
N GLU A 2 15.88 10.28 5.32
CA GLU A 2 17.20 10.71 4.82
C GLU A 2 17.71 9.85 3.66
N THR A 3 17.25 8.62 3.57
CA THR A 3 17.63 7.72 2.47
C THR A 3 16.77 7.91 1.23
N GLY A 4 15.76 8.76 1.31
CA GLY A 4 14.78 8.95 0.24
C GLY A 4 13.72 7.88 0.17
N VAL A 5 13.71 6.92 1.08
CA VAL A 5 12.71 5.86 1.15
C VAL A 5 11.61 6.25 2.13
N VAL A 6 10.36 6.13 1.70
CA VAL A 6 9.22 6.41 2.56
C VAL A 6 8.96 5.21 3.47
N GLN A 7 9.05 5.43 4.78
CA GLN A 7 8.81 4.40 5.80
C GLN A 7 7.35 4.43 6.23
N ASP A 8 6.48 3.89 5.39
CA ASP A 8 5.03 3.94 5.61
C ASP A 8 4.51 2.72 6.40
N ASP A 9 5.03 2.56 7.61
CA ASP A 9 4.67 1.44 8.48
C ASP A 9 3.18 1.42 8.83
N THR A 10 2.55 2.58 8.94
CA THR A 10 1.11 2.68 9.20
C THR A 10 0.30 2.02 8.08
N ARG A 11 0.70 2.22 6.83
CA ARG A 11 0.04 1.59 5.68
C ARG A 11 0.23 0.08 5.71
N ILE A 12 1.44 -0.37 6.02
CA ILE A 12 1.75 -1.80 6.14
C ILE A 12 0.87 -2.43 7.21
N LYS A 13 0.76 -1.79 8.37
CA LYS A 13 -0.10 -2.26 9.46
C LYS A 13 -1.55 -2.36 9.03
N TYR A 14 -2.05 -1.33 8.34
CA TYR A 14 -3.43 -1.30 7.83
C TYR A 14 -3.70 -2.49 6.93
N PHE A 15 -2.86 -2.72 5.93
CA PHE A 15 -3.03 -3.83 5.00
C PHE A 15 -2.82 -5.18 5.68
N SER A 16 -1.85 -5.28 6.59
CA SER A 16 -1.58 -6.51 7.33
C SER A 16 -2.80 -6.95 8.14
N GLU A 17 -3.43 -6.02 8.84
CA GLU A 17 -4.63 -6.31 9.63
C GLU A 17 -5.80 -6.73 8.74
N HIS A 18 -5.99 -6.08 7.58
CA HIS A 18 -7.04 -6.44 6.64
C HIS A 18 -6.81 -7.83 6.06
N ILE A 19 -5.59 -8.16 5.68
CA ILE A 19 -5.24 -9.48 5.15
C ILE A 19 -5.45 -10.56 6.20
N ALA A 20 -5.08 -10.29 7.46
CA ALA A 20 -5.31 -11.22 8.55
C ALA A 20 -6.80 -11.53 8.73
N GLU A 21 -7.65 -10.50 8.67
CA GLU A 21 -9.11 -10.69 8.78
C GLU A 21 -9.69 -11.42 7.58
N MET A 22 -9.21 -11.16 6.37
CA MET A 22 -9.61 -11.92 5.17
C MET A 22 -9.27 -13.39 5.31
N LYS A 23 -8.08 -13.68 5.82
CA LYS A 23 -7.64 -15.06 6.02
C LYS A 23 -8.55 -15.79 7.02
N LYS A 24 -8.95 -15.13 8.09
CA LYS A 24 -9.92 -15.66 9.04
C LYS A 24 -11.27 -15.94 8.37
N ALA A 25 -11.75 -15.04 7.52
CA ALA A 25 -13.01 -15.23 6.82
C ALA A 25 -12.98 -16.47 5.94
N VAL A 26 -11.86 -16.72 5.25
CA VAL A 26 -11.69 -17.91 4.41
C VAL A 26 -11.60 -19.17 5.27
N ASP A 27 -10.72 -19.16 6.28
CA ASP A 27 -10.39 -20.35 7.06
C ASP A 27 -11.49 -20.73 8.07
N GLU A 28 -12.10 -19.73 8.70
CA GLU A 28 -13.08 -19.96 9.79
C GLU A 28 -14.52 -19.91 9.29
N ASP A 29 -14.84 -19.00 8.37
CA ASP A 29 -16.20 -18.78 7.89
C ASP A 29 -16.50 -19.44 6.54
N GLY A 30 -15.49 -20.02 5.89
CA GLY A 30 -15.65 -20.73 4.63
C GLY A 30 -15.96 -19.83 3.45
N VAL A 31 -15.61 -18.54 3.51
CA VAL A 31 -15.85 -17.59 2.43
C VAL A 31 -14.95 -17.91 1.23
N THR A 32 -15.53 -17.89 0.03
CA THR A 32 -14.77 -17.99 -1.21
C THR A 32 -14.26 -16.61 -1.60
N LEU A 33 -12.97 -16.36 -1.43
CA LEU A 33 -12.33 -15.07 -1.73
C LEU A 33 -11.59 -15.16 -3.05
N MET A 34 -11.95 -14.28 -4.00
CA MET A 34 -11.33 -14.26 -5.33
C MET A 34 -10.02 -13.47 -5.34
N GLY A 35 -9.88 -12.47 -4.48
CA GLY A 35 -8.70 -11.64 -4.46
C GLY A 35 -8.86 -10.40 -3.61
N TYR A 36 -7.82 -9.57 -3.58
CA TYR A 36 -7.80 -8.32 -2.84
C TYR A 36 -7.15 -7.24 -3.71
N CYS A 37 -7.83 -6.11 -3.83
CA CYS A 37 -7.37 -5.01 -4.69
C CYS A 37 -7.22 -3.73 -3.86
N PRO A 38 -6.01 -3.38 -3.46
CA PRO A 38 -5.78 -2.08 -2.81
C PRO A 38 -5.95 -0.94 -3.82
N TRP A 39 -6.25 0.24 -3.32
CA TRP A 39 -6.43 1.42 -4.14
C TRP A 39 -5.10 2.06 -4.50
N GLY A 40 -4.87 2.23 -5.81
CA GLY A 40 -3.76 3.01 -6.34
C GLY A 40 -2.36 2.46 -6.04
N PRO A 41 -1.70 1.81 -7.00
CA PRO A 41 -0.32 1.36 -6.77
C PRO A 41 0.68 2.53 -6.73
N ILE A 42 0.40 3.60 -7.46
CA ILE A 42 1.26 4.79 -7.56
C ILE A 42 0.53 5.95 -6.89
N ASP A 43 1.27 6.84 -6.22
CA ASP A 43 0.67 8.04 -5.62
C ASP A 43 -0.11 8.83 -6.66
N LEU A 44 -1.29 9.28 -6.26
CA LEU A 44 -2.24 9.94 -7.15
C LEU A 44 -2.97 11.07 -6.42
N VAL A 45 -3.65 11.90 -7.18
CA VAL A 45 -4.50 12.95 -6.61
C VAL A 45 -5.72 12.30 -5.97
N SER A 46 -6.02 12.67 -4.73
CA SER A 46 -7.20 12.14 -4.03
C SER A 46 -8.47 12.53 -4.77
N ALA A 47 -9.30 11.54 -5.09
CA ALA A 47 -10.56 11.76 -5.79
C ALA A 47 -11.56 12.56 -4.95
N SER A 48 -11.50 12.42 -3.63
CA SER A 48 -12.46 13.09 -2.74
C SER A 48 -12.03 14.50 -2.34
N THR A 49 -10.72 14.79 -2.26
CA THR A 49 -10.23 16.09 -1.77
C THR A 49 -9.43 16.87 -2.80
N GLY A 50 -9.01 16.23 -3.90
CA GLY A 50 -8.16 16.85 -4.91
C GLY A 50 -6.73 17.10 -4.46
N GLU A 51 -6.28 16.42 -3.42
CA GLU A 51 -4.95 16.62 -2.84
C GLU A 51 -3.98 15.52 -3.27
N MET A 52 -2.82 15.91 -3.81
CA MET A 52 -1.74 14.98 -4.15
C MET A 52 -0.99 14.52 -2.90
N GLU A 53 -0.95 15.34 -1.87
CA GLU A 53 -0.17 15.09 -0.65
C GLU A 53 -0.66 13.90 0.18
N LYS A 54 -1.85 13.40 -0.05
CA LYS A 54 -2.38 12.23 0.66
C LYS A 54 -1.63 10.94 0.34
N ARG A 55 -1.13 10.80 -0.86
CA ARG A 55 -0.21 9.72 -1.29
C ARG A 55 -0.63 8.33 -0.84
N TYR A 56 -1.71 7.81 -1.41
CA TYR A 56 -2.26 6.51 -1.06
C TYR A 56 -1.48 5.31 -1.62
N GLY A 57 -0.57 5.53 -2.55
CA GLY A 57 0.07 4.44 -3.29
C GLY A 57 1.23 3.77 -2.57
N PHE A 58 1.77 2.76 -3.19
CA PHE A 58 2.99 2.04 -2.75
C PHE A 58 4.26 2.66 -3.36
N ILE A 59 4.10 3.49 -4.37
CA ILE A 59 5.19 4.18 -5.05
C ILE A 59 5.02 5.68 -4.85
N TYR A 60 6.01 6.30 -4.24
CA TYR A 60 6.03 7.75 -3.99
C TYR A 60 6.23 8.50 -5.31
N VAL A 61 5.45 9.55 -5.51
CA VAL A 61 5.61 10.48 -6.63
C VAL A 61 5.92 11.86 -6.10
N ASP A 62 7.00 12.45 -6.58
CA ASP A 62 7.41 13.80 -6.18
C ASP A 62 6.58 14.85 -6.90
N LYS A 63 5.41 15.14 -6.34
CA LYS A 63 4.49 16.16 -6.82
C LYS A 63 3.70 16.72 -5.64
N ASN A 64 3.52 18.04 -5.59
CA ASN A 64 2.74 18.67 -4.52
C ASN A 64 1.30 18.98 -4.99
N ASN A 65 0.49 19.60 -4.12
CA ASN A 65 -0.91 19.92 -4.43
C ASN A 65 -1.05 20.94 -5.56
N GLN A 66 0.00 21.73 -5.82
CA GLN A 66 0.01 22.72 -6.91
C GLN A 66 0.54 22.13 -8.22
N GLY A 67 0.81 20.85 -8.26
CA GLY A 67 1.30 20.15 -9.45
C GLY A 67 2.78 20.33 -9.71
N LYS A 68 3.53 20.83 -8.74
CA LYS A 68 4.99 21.06 -8.85
C LYS A 68 5.76 19.90 -8.23
N GLY A 69 6.90 19.57 -8.80
CA GLY A 69 7.79 18.51 -8.37
C GLY A 69 8.52 17.90 -9.55
N THR A 70 9.43 17.00 -9.28
CA THR A 70 10.23 16.35 -10.33
C THR A 70 9.50 15.18 -10.99
N LEU A 71 8.38 14.74 -10.41
CA LEU A 71 7.64 13.54 -10.79
C LEU A 71 8.46 12.25 -10.63
N LYS A 72 9.56 12.33 -9.90
CA LYS A 72 10.38 11.17 -9.60
C LYS A 72 9.56 10.14 -8.80
N ARG A 73 9.68 8.89 -9.17
CA ARG A 73 8.97 7.79 -8.52
C ARG A 73 9.93 6.95 -7.69
N VAL A 74 9.55 6.70 -6.43
CA VAL A 74 10.38 5.94 -5.50
C VAL A 74 9.50 4.90 -4.80
N PRO A 75 9.83 3.60 -4.89
CA PRO A 75 9.08 2.58 -4.14
C PRO A 75 9.16 2.85 -2.64
N LYS A 76 8.02 2.74 -1.95
CA LYS A 76 7.93 2.89 -0.50
C LYS A 76 8.28 1.56 0.17
N LYS A 77 8.44 1.57 1.49
CA LYS A 77 8.62 0.35 2.27
C LYS A 77 7.46 -0.62 2.04
N SER A 78 6.23 -0.11 1.96
CA SER A 78 5.04 -0.92 1.69
C SER A 78 5.07 -1.61 0.33
N PHE A 79 5.76 -1.05 -0.67
CA PHE A 79 5.93 -1.68 -1.97
C PHE A 79 6.61 -3.04 -1.83
N TYR A 80 7.72 -3.08 -1.12
CA TYR A 80 8.49 -4.32 -0.91
C TYR A 80 7.75 -5.30 0.00
N TRP A 81 7.06 -4.78 1.01
CA TRP A 81 6.23 -5.59 1.88
C TRP A 81 5.11 -6.28 1.09
N TYR A 82 4.40 -5.53 0.25
CA TYR A 82 3.31 -6.08 -0.54
C TYR A 82 3.80 -7.06 -1.60
N GLN A 83 4.98 -6.82 -2.16
CA GLN A 83 5.63 -7.77 -3.07
C GLN A 83 5.80 -9.14 -2.39
N LYS A 84 6.24 -9.13 -1.14
CA LYS A 84 6.38 -10.35 -0.34
C LYS A 84 5.02 -11.03 -0.11
N VAL A 85 3.98 -10.25 0.20
CA VAL A 85 2.63 -10.77 0.40
C VAL A 85 2.13 -11.47 -0.87
N ILE A 86 2.29 -10.84 -2.01
CA ILE A 86 1.88 -11.40 -3.30
C ILE A 86 2.65 -12.69 -3.60
N LYS A 87 3.95 -12.66 -3.42
CA LYS A 87 4.83 -13.79 -3.70
C LYS A 87 4.47 -15.02 -2.85
N THR A 88 4.05 -14.82 -1.61
CA THR A 88 3.66 -15.89 -0.70
C THR A 88 2.17 -16.19 -0.72
N ASN A 89 1.41 -15.57 -1.62
CA ASN A 89 -0.04 -15.72 -1.72
C ASN A 89 -0.74 -15.42 -0.40
N GLY A 90 -0.29 -14.38 0.28
CA GLY A 90 -0.89 -13.92 1.53
C GLY A 90 -0.48 -14.71 2.77
N GLU A 91 0.38 -15.71 2.65
CA GLU A 91 0.80 -16.49 3.82
C GLU A 91 1.77 -15.72 4.72
N ASP A 92 2.65 -14.92 4.13
CA ASP A 92 3.57 -14.08 4.90
C ASP A 92 3.16 -12.61 4.77
N TYR A 93 2.45 -12.13 5.78
CA TYR A 93 2.06 -10.73 5.92
C TYR A 93 2.71 -10.07 7.12
N SER A 94 3.81 -10.62 7.60
CA SER A 94 4.57 -10.06 8.72
C SER A 94 5.08 -8.67 8.39
N ILE A 95 5.14 -7.80 9.40
CA ILE A 95 5.53 -6.39 9.23
C ILE A 95 7.04 -6.24 9.05
N GLU A 96 7.79 -7.25 9.39
CA GLU A 96 9.25 -7.25 9.27
C GLU A 96 9.78 -7.35 7.84
#